data_e1bbe130e59c3282a80ad4da8bfce98f
#
_entry.id   e1bbe130e59c3282a80ad4da8bfce98f
#
_cell.length_a   1.000
_cell.length_b   1.000
_cell.length_c   1.000
_cell.angle_alpha   90.00
_cell.angle_beta   90.00
_cell.angle_gamma   90.00
#
_symmetry.space_group_name_H-M   'P 1'
#
loop_
_entity.id
_entity.type
_entity.pdbx_description
1 polymer ?
#
loop_
_entity_poly.entity_id
_entity_poly.type
_entity_poly.pdbx_seq_one_letter_code
_entity_poly.pdbx_strand_id
1 'polypeptide(L)'
;TAHPEFAAIVDDVIALRDRFFPSARISVLSNATRAHLPEVKKALLRVDNNILKLDTVDPDYIRRVNRPAGAYDVHRVVETLAGYDGRLIVQTMFMRGSDAEGSVDNTSDRYVLPWLDAVCTIRPQAVMIYTIDRETPDHDLLKATHDDLDRIAALVQAAGIPCTVSY
;
A
#
# COMPACT_ATOMS: atom_id res chain seq x y z
N THR A 1 -11.19 -5.58 4.81
CA THR A 1 -11.64 -6.12 3.50
C THR A 1 -11.80 -7.64 3.51
N ALA A 2 -11.20 -8.36 4.47
CA ALA A 2 -11.32 -9.82 4.59
C ALA A 2 -12.62 -10.28 5.28
N HIS A 3 -13.29 -9.41 6.04
CA HIS A 3 -14.55 -9.73 6.71
C HIS A 3 -15.67 -9.94 5.66
N PRO A 4 -16.53 -10.96 5.79
CA PRO A 4 -17.61 -11.22 4.83
C PRO A 4 -18.61 -10.05 4.72
N GLU A 5 -18.90 -9.39 5.85
CA GLU A 5 -19.81 -8.23 5.92
C GLU A 5 -19.09 -6.88 5.70
N PHE A 6 -17.93 -6.88 5.01
CA PHE A 6 -17.13 -5.65 4.88
C PHE A 6 -17.92 -4.48 4.29
N ALA A 7 -18.76 -4.74 3.28
CA ALA A 7 -19.57 -3.72 2.64
C ALA A 7 -20.60 -3.12 3.61
N ALA A 8 -21.28 -3.95 4.41
CA ALA A 8 -22.23 -3.49 5.42
C ALA A 8 -21.54 -2.68 6.53
N ILE A 9 -20.36 -3.12 6.97
CA ILE A 9 -19.55 -2.37 7.94
C ILE A 9 -19.22 -0.97 7.41
N VAL A 10 -18.86 -0.84 6.13
CA VAL A 10 -18.60 0.47 5.52
C VAL A 10 -19.86 1.31 5.49
N ASP A 11 -21.03 0.75 5.20
CA ASP A 11 -22.31 1.44 5.23
C ASP A 11 -22.63 1.98 6.62
N ASP A 12 -22.46 1.17 7.65
CA ASP A 12 -22.68 1.55 9.05
C ASP A 12 -21.71 2.66 9.50
N VAL A 13 -20.43 2.55 9.15
CA VAL A 13 -19.41 3.56 9.49
C VAL A 13 -19.73 4.90 8.81
N ILE A 14 -20.16 4.89 7.54
CA ILE A 14 -20.58 6.10 6.84
C ILE A 14 -21.80 6.73 7.53
N ALA A 15 -22.82 5.96 7.87
CA ALA A 15 -24.02 6.44 8.55
C ALA A 15 -23.70 7.04 9.93
N LEU A 16 -22.81 6.37 10.69
CA LEU A 16 -22.35 6.87 12.00
C LEU A 16 -21.54 8.16 11.86
N ARG A 17 -20.61 8.22 10.90
CA ARG A 17 -19.84 9.43 10.61
C ARG A 17 -20.76 10.60 10.29
N ASP A 18 -21.70 10.41 9.35
CA ASP A 18 -22.61 11.46 8.88
C ASP A 18 -23.50 12.00 10.02
N ARG A 19 -23.88 11.12 10.96
CA ARG A 19 -24.73 11.49 12.11
C ARG A 19 -23.95 12.19 13.23
N PHE A 20 -22.75 11.71 13.56
CA PHE A 20 -22.04 12.13 14.78
C PHE A 20 -20.78 12.96 14.51
N PHE A 21 -20.12 12.76 13.36
CA PHE A 21 -18.86 13.38 13.03
C PHE A 21 -18.80 13.76 11.54
N PRO A 22 -19.67 14.63 11.04
CA PRO A 22 -19.85 14.87 9.60
C PRO A 22 -18.60 15.42 8.89
N SER A 23 -17.65 15.98 9.63
CA SER A 23 -16.36 16.46 9.10
C SER A 23 -15.25 15.39 9.14
N ALA A 24 -15.47 14.23 9.77
CA ALA A 24 -14.47 13.19 9.84
C ALA A 24 -14.30 12.47 8.50
N ARG A 25 -13.07 12.04 8.20
CA ARG A 25 -12.76 11.26 7.01
C ARG A 25 -12.64 9.79 7.38
N ILE A 26 -13.26 8.94 6.56
CA ILE A 26 -13.15 7.49 6.69
C ILE A 26 -11.98 7.01 5.85
N SER A 27 -11.02 6.34 6.50
CA SER A 27 -9.87 5.73 5.85
C SER A 27 -9.92 4.21 6.01
N VAL A 28 -9.71 3.49 4.92
CA VAL A 28 -9.56 2.03 4.94
C VAL A 28 -8.18 1.67 4.44
N LEU A 29 -7.40 1.00 5.32
CA LEU A 29 -6.11 0.41 4.97
C LEU A 29 -6.28 -1.06 4.69
N SER A 30 -5.73 -1.55 3.58
CA SER A 30 -5.86 -2.94 3.17
C SER A 30 -4.62 -3.45 2.43
N ASN A 31 -4.30 -4.73 2.64
CA ASN A 31 -3.28 -5.43 1.85
C ASN A 31 -3.72 -5.73 0.40
N ALA A 32 -4.85 -5.20 -0.03
CA ALA A 32 -5.41 -5.31 -1.37
C ALA A 32 -5.76 -6.75 -1.84
N THR A 33 -5.57 -7.78 -1.02
CA THR A 33 -5.76 -9.19 -1.41
C THR A 33 -7.18 -9.52 -1.89
N ARG A 34 -8.19 -8.74 -1.47
CA ARG A 34 -9.60 -8.86 -1.88
C ARG A 34 -10.11 -7.66 -2.68
N ALA A 35 -9.24 -6.75 -3.08
CA ALA A 35 -9.60 -5.54 -3.82
C ALA A 35 -10.21 -5.83 -5.21
N HIS A 36 -10.00 -7.04 -5.75
CA HIS A 36 -10.56 -7.50 -7.01
C HIS A 36 -12.05 -7.90 -6.91
N LEU A 37 -12.57 -8.16 -5.70
CA LEU A 37 -13.97 -8.55 -5.52
C LEU A 37 -14.90 -7.36 -5.74
N PRO A 38 -15.97 -7.48 -6.56
CA PRO A 38 -16.82 -6.35 -6.92
C PRO A 38 -17.43 -5.62 -5.72
N GLU A 39 -17.91 -6.37 -4.72
CA GLU A 39 -18.52 -5.83 -3.50
C GLU A 39 -17.49 -5.08 -2.64
N VAL A 40 -16.26 -5.61 -2.54
CA VAL A 40 -15.16 -4.95 -1.82
C VAL A 40 -14.74 -3.67 -2.54
N LYS A 41 -14.57 -3.72 -3.87
CA LYS A 41 -14.26 -2.56 -4.69
C LYS A 41 -15.30 -1.46 -4.54
N LYS A 42 -16.59 -1.83 -4.63
CA LYS A 42 -17.71 -0.88 -4.47
C LYS A 42 -17.68 -0.21 -3.09
N ALA A 43 -17.41 -0.96 -2.03
CA ALA A 43 -17.32 -0.41 -0.68
C ALA A 43 -16.10 0.53 -0.53
N LEU A 44 -14.92 0.10 -1.02
CA LEU A 44 -13.69 0.91 -0.97
C LEU A 44 -13.80 2.23 -1.75
N LEU A 45 -14.58 2.26 -2.83
CA LEU A 45 -14.81 3.48 -3.61
C LEU A 45 -15.77 4.49 -2.93
N ARG A 46 -16.33 4.16 -1.77
CA ARG A 46 -17.25 5.02 -1.01
C ARG A 46 -16.60 5.70 0.20
N VAL A 47 -15.43 5.24 0.59
CA VAL A 47 -14.67 5.86 1.68
C VAL A 47 -13.82 7.02 1.18
N ASP A 48 -13.46 7.94 2.07
CA ASP A 48 -12.70 9.14 1.72
C ASP A 48 -11.25 8.81 1.33
N ASN A 49 -10.62 7.87 2.04
CA ASN A 49 -9.27 7.43 1.79
C ASN A 49 -9.24 5.89 1.61
N ASN A 50 -9.21 5.46 0.39
CA ASN A 50 -9.02 4.06 0.01
C ASN A 50 -7.51 3.80 -0.11
N ILE A 51 -6.89 3.23 0.93
CA ILE A 51 -5.44 3.05 1.03
C ILE A 51 -5.11 1.57 0.82
N LEU A 52 -4.47 1.27 -0.31
CA LEU A 52 -4.16 -0.09 -0.74
C LEU A 52 -2.65 -0.32 -0.78
N LYS A 53 -2.19 -1.41 -0.16
CA LYS A 53 -0.78 -1.68 0.02
C LYS A 53 -0.16 -2.33 -1.21
N LEU A 54 1.01 -1.81 -1.63
CA LEU A 54 1.88 -2.38 -2.66
C LEU A 54 3.35 -2.11 -2.27
N ASP A 55 3.96 -3.03 -1.52
CA ASP A 55 5.32 -2.81 -0.98
C ASP A 55 6.41 -3.04 -2.02
N THR A 56 6.16 -3.88 -3.01
CA THR A 56 7.09 -4.21 -4.09
C THR A 56 6.34 -4.93 -5.21
N VAL A 57 6.99 -5.07 -6.36
CA VAL A 57 6.54 -5.93 -7.46
C VAL A 57 7.46 -7.12 -7.70
N ASP A 58 8.50 -7.28 -6.88
CA ASP A 58 9.42 -8.44 -6.94
C ASP A 58 8.76 -9.68 -6.31
N PRO A 59 8.50 -10.77 -7.07
CA PRO A 59 7.81 -11.94 -6.55
C PRO A 59 8.60 -12.69 -5.47
N ASP A 60 9.93 -12.66 -5.53
CA ASP A 60 10.78 -13.34 -4.55
C ASP A 60 10.76 -12.61 -3.21
N TYR A 61 10.83 -11.27 -3.27
CA TYR A 61 10.66 -10.43 -2.09
C TYR A 61 9.28 -10.62 -1.47
N ILE A 62 8.21 -10.65 -2.28
CA ILE A 62 6.83 -10.85 -1.80
C ILE A 62 6.72 -12.19 -1.06
N ARG A 63 7.22 -13.28 -1.62
CA ARG A 63 7.17 -14.60 -0.97
C ARG A 63 7.93 -14.62 0.36
N ARG A 64 9.09 -13.97 0.39
CA ARG A 64 9.99 -13.98 1.53
C ARG A 64 9.54 -13.06 2.65
N VAL A 65 9.18 -11.83 2.33
CA VAL A 65 8.90 -10.76 3.30
C VAL A 65 7.41 -10.62 3.57
N ASN A 66 6.57 -10.50 2.55
CA ASN A 66 5.13 -10.30 2.73
C ASN A 66 4.40 -11.61 3.09
N ARG A 67 4.95 -12.77 2.75
CA ARG A 67 4.45 -14.11 3.11
C ARG A 67 2.93 -14.26 2.95
N PRO A 68 2.39 -14.06 1.74
CA PRO A 68 0.95 -14.16 1.53
C PRO A 68 0.44 -15.57 1.88
N ALA A 69 -0.70 -15.65 2.57
CA ALA A 69 -1.30 -16.93 3.03
C ALA A 69 -1.85 -17.80 1.88
N GLY A 70 -1.87 -17.31 0.64
CA GLY A 70 -2.36 -18.03 -0.53
C GLY A 70 -1.63 -17.59 -1.80
N ALA A 71 -2.13 -18.06 -2.94
CA ALA A 71 -1.59 -17.65 -4.23
C ALA A 71 -1.67 -16.13 -4.39
N TYR A 72 -0.54 -15.51 -4.68
CA TYR A 72 -0.41 -14.07 -4.87
C TYR A 72 0.30 -13.80 -6.20
N ASP A 73 -0.40 -13.13 -7.08
CA ASP A 73 0.10 -12.68 -8.38
C ASP A 73 0.14 -11.15 -8.38
N VAL A 74 1.33 -10.58 -8.31
CA VAL A 74 1.51 -9.14 -8.23
C VAL A 74 1.04 -8.42 -9.50
N HIS A 75 1.15 -9.04 -10.66
CA HIS A 75 0.66 -8.45 -11.91
C HIS A 75 -0.86 -8.26 -11.86
N ARG A 76 -1.58 -9.28 -11.40
CA ARG A 76 -3.03 -9.20 -11.17
C ARG A 76 -3.41 -8.16 -10.12
N VAL A 77 -2.58 -7.98 -9.10
CA VAL A 77 -2.79 -6.93 -8.10
C VAL A 77 -2.65 -5.56 -8.75
N VAL A 78 -1.58 -5.32 -9.53
CA VAL A 78 -1.38 -4.05 -10.24
C VAL A 78 -2.54 -3.76 -11.20
N GLU A 79 -2.98 -4.74 -12.00
CA GLU A 79 -4.16 -4.62 -12.88
C GLU A 79 -5.43 -4.27 -12.08
N THR A 80 -5.63 -4.95 -10.95
CA THR A 80 -6.78 -4.68 -10.06
C THR A 80 -6.75 -3.25 -9.56
N LEU A 81 -5.59 -2.77 -9.09
CA LEU A 81 -5.43 -1.41 -8.56
C LEU A 81 -5.59 -0.36 -9.67
N ALA A 82 -5.05 -0.61 -10.88
CA ALA A 82 -5.26 0.25 -12.04
C ALA A 82 -6.75 0.41 -12.39
N GLY A 83 -7.53 -0.66 -12.22
CA GLY A 83 -8.98 -0.64 -12.43
C GLY A 83 -9.78 0.22 -11.44
N TYR A 84 -9.15 0.85 -10.45
CA TYR A 84 -9.79 1.84 -9.57
C TYR A 84 -9.82 3.25 -10.18
N ASP A 85 -9.24 3.44 -11.37
CA ASP A 85 -9.25 4.70 -12.12
C ASP A 85 -8.74 5.89 -11.29
N GLY A 86 -7.64 5.68 -10.57
CA GLY A 86 -6.99 6.68 -9.72
C GLY A 86 -7.65 6.90 -8.34
N ARG A 87 -8.81 6.32 -8.06
CA ARG A 87 -9.54 6.51 -6.80
C ARG A 87 -9.02 5.64 -5.66
N LEU A 88 -7.70 5.67 -5.46
CA LEU A 88 -7.00 5.01 -4.37
C LEU A 88 -5.72 5.77 -4.03
N ILE A 89 -5.20 5.46 -2.86
CA ILE A 89 -3.86 5.83 -2.41
C ILE A 89 -3.04 4.53 -2.36
N VAL A 90 -1.87 4.50 -2.98
CA VAL A 90 -0.93 3.40 -2.80
C VAL A 90 -0.12 3.65 -1.55
N GLN A 91 -0.08 2.67 -0.65
CA GLN A 91 0.77 2.71 0.54
C GLN A 91 1.91 1.71 0.40
N THR A 92 3.14 2.14 0.69
CA THR A 92 4.34 1.32 0.55
C THR A 92 5.27 1.48 1.74
N MET A 93 5.71 0.34 2.29
CA MET A 93 6.74 0.30 3.33
C MET A 93 8.10 0.04 2.70
N PHE A 94 9.05 0.96 2.96
CA PHE A 94 10.46 0.75 2.64
C PHE A 94 11.24 0.46 3.91
N MET A 95 12.12 -0.52 3.84
CA MET A 95 12.95 -0.94 4.96
C MET A 95 14.32 -1.42 4.47
N ARG A 96 15.26 -1.47 5.38
CA ARG A 96 16.61 -2.03 5.21
C ARG A 96 16.80 -3.22 6.13
N GLY A 97 17.98 -3.79 6.08
CA GLY A 97 18.35 -4.89 6.97
C GLY A 97 18.46 -6.22 6.27
N SER A 98 18.47 -7.26 7.06
CA SER A 98 18.60 -8.66 6.60
C SER A 98 17.75 -9.59 7.45
N ASP A 99 17.45 -10.75 6.91
CA ASP A 99 16.94 -11.90 7.64
C ASP A 99 17.88 -13.10 7.45
N ALA A 100 17.49 -14.29 7.90
CA ALA A 100 18.29 -15.50 7.80
C ALA A 100 18.68 -15.88 6.34
N GLU A 101 17.95 -15.36 5.34
CA GLU A 101 18.17 -15.64 3.91
C GLU A 101 18.97 -14.53 3.20
N GLY A 102 19.36 -13.45 3.91
CA GLY A 102 20.16 -12.33 3.39
C GLY A 102 19.47 -10.98 3.45
N SER A 103 19.83 -10.03 2.57
CA SER A 103 19.29 -8.68 2.56
C SER A 103 17.78 -8.65 2.25
N VAL A 104 17.04 -7.84 3.01
CA VAL A 104 15.63 -7.48 2.78
C VAL A 104 15.45 -5.99 2.47
N ASP A 105 16.55 -5.32 2.09
CA ASP A 105 16.55 -3.92 1.69
C ASP A 105 15.80 -3.73 0.37
N ASN A 106 14.65 -3.05 0.41
CA ASN A 106 13.86 -2.71 -0.78
C ASN A 106 13.99 -1.23 -1.20
N THR A 107 14.97 -0.50 -0.63
CA THR A 107 15.20 0.90 -0.96
C THR A 107 16.06 1.10 -2.20
N SER A 108 16.74 0.06 -2.69
CA SER A 108 17.60 0.14 -3.89
C SER A 108 16.78 0.28 -5.18
N ASP A 109 17.41 0.84 -6.23
CA ASP A 109 16.80 1.04 -7.55
C ASP A 109 16.28 -0.28 -8.17
N ARG A 110 16.88 -1.42 -7.84
CA ARG A 110 16.41 -2.74 -8.23
C ARG A 110 14.93 -2.97 -7.87
N TYR A 111 14.49 -2.50 -6.70
CA TYR A 111 13.12 -2.64 -6.21
C TYR A 111 12.29 -1.41 -6.50
N VAL A 112 12.87 -0.22 -6.34
CA VAL A 112 12.17 1.06 -6.46
C VAL A 112 11.72 1.34 -7.89
N LEU A 113 12.58 1.12 -8.90
CA LEU A 113 12.22 1.47 -10.28
C LEU A 113 11.07 0.60 -10.83
N PRO A 114 11.08 -0.76 -10.72
CA PRO A 114 9.93 -1.56 -11.16
C PRO A 114 8.65 -1.28 -10.36
N TRP A 115 8.78 -0.96 -9.07
CA TRP A 115 7.64 -0.53 -8.25
C TRP A 115 7.07 0.80 -8.73
N LEU A 116 7.92 1.77 -9.05
CA LEU A 116 7.50 3.07 -9.59
C LEU A 116 6.78 2.91 -10.93
N ASP A 117 7.26 2.04 -11.82
CA ASP A 117 6.60 1.72 -13.09
C ASP A 117 5.18 1.16 -12.86
N ALA A 118 5.03 0.28 -11.85
CA ALA A 118 3.71 -0.22 -11.47
C ALA A 118 2.82 0.89 -10.89
N VAL A 119 3.36 1.77 -10.05
CA VAL A 119 2.64 2.95 -9.53
C VAL A 119 2.20 3.87 -10.65
N CYS A 120 3.05 4.11 -11.64
CA CYS A 120 2.70 4.90 -12.84
C CYS A 120 1.60 4.22 -13.68
N THR A 121 1.57 2.89 -13.72
CA THR A 121 0.49 2.12 -14.37
C THR A 121 -0.83 2.25 -13.62
N ILE A 122 -0.80 2.16 -12.28
CA ILE A 122 -1.96 2.30 -11.40
C ILE A 122 -2.53 3.73 -11.45
N ARG A 123 -1.67 4.74 -11.55
CA ARG A 123 -2.03 6.17 -11.53
C ARG A 123 -2.87 6.54 -10.31
N PRO A 124 -2.41 6.27 -9.09
CA PRO A 124 -3.17 6.57 -7.88
C PRO A 124 -3.30 8.09 -7.68
N GLN A 125 -4.30 8.52 -6.88
CA GLN A 125 -4.43 9.94 -6.52
C GLN A 125 -3.27 10.44 -5.63
N ALA A 126 -2.61 9.54 -4.92
CA ALA A 126 -1.42 9.84 -4.10
C ALA A 126 -0.69 8.54 -3.75
N VAL A 127 0.56 8.69 -3.33
CA VAL A 127 1.38 7.64 -2.71
C VAL A 127 1.72 8.04 -1.29
N MET A 128 1.67 7.08 -0.37
CA MET A 128 2.14 7.21 1.01
C MET A 128 3.28 6.24 1.20
N ILE A 129 4.48 6.74 1.46
CA ILE A 129 5.63 5.90 1.80
C ILE A 129 5.98 6.07 3.28
N TYR A 130 6.41 4.97 3.88
CA TYR A 130 6.79 4.95 5.29
C TYR A 130 7.84 3.87 5.55
N THR A 131 8.42 3.89 6.72
CA THR A 131 9.36 2.88 7.18
C THR A 131 8.86 2.19 8.46
N ILE A 132 9.64 1.27 8.99
CA ILE A 132 9.35 0.57 10.25
C ILE A 132 9.26 1.61 11.38
N ASP A 133 8.16 1.60 12.13
CA ASP A 133 7.95 2.51 13.27
C ASP A 133 7.93 1.76 14.63
N ARG A 134 7.72 0.45 14.61
CA ARG A 134 7.63 -0.39 15.81
C ARG A 134 8.75 -1.41 15.83
N GLU A 135 9.07 -1.91 17.03
CA GLU A 135 9.93 -3.09 17.14
C GLU A 135 9.33 -4.24 16.35
N THR A 136 10.19 -4.91 15.58
CA THR A 136 9.85 -6.07 14.78
C THR A 136 10.34 -7.34 15.51
N PRO A 137 9.68 -8.50 15.30
CA PRO A 137 10.16 -9.77 15.85
C PRO A 137 11.57 -10.14 15.36
N ASP A 138 11.94 -9.64 14.18
CA ASP A 138 13.26 -9.79 13.61
C ASP A 138 14.07 -8.51 13.87
N HIS A 139 15.08 -8.61 14.74
CA HIS A 139 15.89 -7.47 15.18
C HIS A 139 16.87 -6.95 14.13
N ASP A 140 17.10 -7.70 13.05
CA ASP A 140 17.99 -7.32 11.96
C ASP A 140 17.28 -6.46 10.89
N LEU A 141 15.97 -6.25 11.03
CA LEU A 141 15.21 -5.31 10.21
C LEU A 141 15.48 -3.88 10.67
N LEU A 142 15.83 -3.02 9.74
CA LEU A 142 16.21 -1.64 9.99
C LEU A 142 15.27 -0.67 9.27
N LYS A 143 15.09 0.51 9.83
CA LYS A 143 14.41 1.62 9.17
C LYS A 143 15.13 1.98 7.86
N ALA A 144 14.37 2.32 6.81
CA ALA A 144 14.90 3.09 5.71
C ALA A 144 15.37 4.46 6.24
N THR A 145 16.46 4.99 5.70
CA THR A 145 16.93 6.31 6.11
C THR A 145 16.03 7.42 5.57
N HIS A 146 16.12 8.62 6.15
CA HIS A 146 15.43 9.81 5.62
C HIS A 146 15.83 10.05 4.16
N ASP A 147 17.13 9.96 3.84
CA ASP A 147 17.65 10.14 2.48
C ASP A 147 17.06 9.12 1.49
N ASP A 148 16.88 7.85 1.91
CA ASP A 148 16.22 6.83 1.08
C ASP A 148 14.79 7.24 0.75
N LEU A 149 14.02 7.60 1.78
CA LEU A 149 12.61 7.95 1.61
C LEU A 149 12.44 9.24 0.82
N ASP A 150 13.27 10.25 1.06
CA ASP A 150 13.24 11.51 0.31
C ASP A 150 13.59 11.30 -1.16
N ARG A 151 14.59 10.48 -1.45
CA ARG A 151 14.94 10.09 -2.82
C ARG A 151 13.78 9.39 -3.52
N ILE A 152 13.13 8.42 -2.86
CA ILE A 152 12.00 7.69 -3.42
C ILE A 152 10.80 8.62 -3.62
N ALA A 153 10.51 9.49 -2.64
CA ALA A 153 9.45 10.48 -2.77
C ALA A 153 9.68 11.42 -3.94
N ALA A 154 10.93 11.88 -4.15
CA ALA A 154 11.29 12.73 -5.29
C ALA A 154 11.04 12.04 -6.63
N LEU A 155 11.32 10.73 -6.76
CA LEU A 155 11.01 9.96 -7.96
C LEU A 155 9.50 9.89 -8.23
N VAL A 156 8.70 9.63 -7.20
CA VAL A 156 7.22 9.59 -7.31
C VAL A 156 6.67 10.97 -7.73
N GLN A 157 7.17 12.05 -7.10
CA GLN A 157 6.77 13.42 -7.42
C GLN A 157 7.20 13.84 -8.84
N ALA A 158 8.40 13.41 -9.29
CA ALA A 158 8.86 13.64 -10.66
C ALA A 158 7.97 12.92 -11.69
N ALA A 159 7.33 11.80 -11.33
CA ALA A 159 6.31 11.14 -12.14
C ALA A 159 4.93 11.84 -12.11
N GLY A 160 4.80 12.98 -11.43
CA GLY A 160 3.58 13.76 -11.35
C GLY A 160 2.56 13.26 -10.33
N ILE A 161 2.96 12.36 -9.40
CA ILE A 161 2.06 11.77 -8.40
C ILE A 161 2.37 12.40 -7.03
N PRO A 162 1.37 12.93 -6.29
CA PRO A 162 1.56 13.40 -4.92
C PRO A 162 2.11 12.31 -4.01
N CYS A 163 3.13 12.61 -3.23
CA CYS A 163 3.75 11.67 -2.31
C CYS A 163 3.88 12.27 -0.91
N THR A 164 3.47 11.51 0.10
CA THR A 164 3.70 11.83 1.52
C THR A 164 4.65 10.83 2.14
N VAL A 165 5.49 11.28 3.05
CA VAL A 165 6.52 10.48 3.74
C VAL A 165 6.23 10.46 5.24
N SER A 166 6.37 9.26 5.84
CA SER A 166 6.40 9.07 7.31
C SER A 166 7.70 8.35 7.69
N TYR A 167 8.51 9.01 8.50
CA TYR A 167 9.84 8.54 8.94
C TYR A 167 9.79 7.69 10.21
#